data_395b7ab4590741decb623b915399360c
#
_entry.id   395b7ab4590741decb623b915399360c
#
_cell.length_a   1.000
_cell.length_b   1.000
_cell.length_c   1.000
_cell.angle_alpha   90.00
_cell.angle_beta   90.00
_cell.angle_gamma   90.00
#
_symmetry.space_group_name_H-M   'P 1'
#
loop_
_entity.id
_entity.type
_entity.pdbx_description
1 polymer ?
#
loop_
_entity_poly.entity_id
_entity_poly.type
_entity_poly.pdbx_seq_one_letter_code
_entity_poly.pdbx_strand_id
1 'polypeptide(L)'
;ALNYYKKRGVEEVVCEEKHMGSRAVLVICKDEATALKRFGIENEGMGVCYTRTGRNFFNDSEIEKAFIERVNQCLTKTNFWDKFNTDWVCLDTELMPWSAKAQALLKDQYASVGSAAGGALPVVEQALQMALNRGIKDALPSLEKFATKNKAIDKYVKAYQNYCWTVESIDDYKLAPFHILATEGQVHVDKTHEWHMTNIKEICQGDTKLFMATPYKIVDLKDQSSFDEAVQWWLDLTSKGGE
;
A
#
# COMPACT_ATOMS: atom_id res chain seq x y z
N ALA A 1 13.60 10.59 -8.55
CA ALA A 1 12.49 10.27 -9.46
C ALA A 1 12.09 11.49 -10.30
N LEU A 2 11.74 12.66 -9.72
CA LEU A 2 11.23 13.85 -10.43
C LEU A 2 12.15 14.30 -11.58
N ASN A 3 13.46 14.43 -11.32
CA ASN A 3 14.44 14.79 -12.35
C ASN A 3 14.51 13.83 -13.55
N TYR A 4 14.16 12.58 -13.36
CA TYR A 4 14.10 11.60 -14.44
C TYR A 4 12.97 11.92 -15.42
N TYR A 5 11.78 12.25 -14.91
CA TYR A 5 10.63 12.62 -15.72
C TYR A 5 10.82 13.98 -16.37
N LYS A 6 11.33 14.98 -15.63
CA LYS A 6 11.67 16.31 -16.17
C LYS A 6 12.61 16.24 -17.38
N LYS A 7 13.67 15.41 -17.30
CA LYS A 7 14.62 15.22 -18.43
C LYS A 7 13.99 14.54 -19.64
N ARG A 8 12.84 13.90 -19.52
CA ARG A 8 12.08 13.27 -20.59
C ARG A 8 10.96 14.15 -21.16
N GLY A 9 10.90 15.40 -20.74
CA GLY A 9 9.88 16.34 -21.22
C GLY A 9 8.50 16.14 -20.62
N VAL A 10 8.38 15.35 -19.54
CA VAL A 10 7.13 15.27 -18.78
C VAL A 10 6.96 16.57 -18.02
N GLU A 11 5.78 17.20 -18.16
CA GLU A 11 5.50 18.50 -17.57
C GLU A 11 4.91 18.38 -16.17
N GLU A 12 4.05 17.40 -15.96
CA GLU A 12 3.34 17.17 -14.72
C GLU A 12 3.39 15.70 -14.29
N VAL A 13 3.54 15.45 -13.01
CA VAL A 13 3.46 14.10 -12.42
C VAL A 13 2.60 14.12 -11.17
N VAL A 14 1.96 13.00 -10.89
CA VAL A 14 1.30 12.76 -9.61
C VAL A 14 2.23 11.94 -8.72
N CYS A 15 2.55 12.47 -7.55
CA CYS A 15 3.27 11.77 -6.49
C CYS A 15 2.26 11.32 -5.44
N GLU A 16 2.28 10.05 -5.07
CA GLU A 16 1.39 9.50 -4.04
C GLU A 16 2.16 8.69 -3.01
N GLU A 17 1.60 8.60 -1.81
CA GLU A 17 2.10 7.70 -0.79
C GLU A 17 1.94 6.26 -1.27
N LYS A 18 3.03 5.49 -1.22
CA LYS A 18 2.98 4.08 -1.56
C LYS A 18 2.62 3.26 -0.34
N HIS A 19 1.44 2.66 -0.37
CA HIS A 19 1.04 1.70 0.66
C HIS A 19 1.67 0.32 0.42
N MET A 20 2.14 -0.28 1.50
CA MET A 20 2.69 -1.64 1.48
C MET A 20 1.66 -2.63 2.02
N GLY A 21 0.92 -3.21 1.11
CA GLY A 21 -0.07 -4.23 1.37
C GLY A 21 0.01 -5.35 0.34
N SER A 22 -1.15 -5.76 -0.10
CA SER A 22 -1.30 -6.68 -1.23
C SER A 22 -2.35 -6.11 -2.18
N ARG A 23 -1.99 -5.97 -3.46
CA ARG A 23 -2.93 -5.51 -4.46
C ARG A 23 -4.15 -6.40 -4.51
N ALA A 24 -5.32 -5.79 -4.38
CA ALA A 24 -6.61 -6.43 -4.42
C ALA A 24 -7.52 -5.75 -5.45
N VAL A 25 -8.17 -6.56 -6.28
CA VAL A 25 -9.17 -6.10 -7.23
C VAL A 25 -10.53 -6.54 -6.70
N LEU A 26 -11.39 -5.56 -6.43
CA LEU A 26 -12.73 -5.78 -5.90
C LEU A 26 -13.76 -5.60 -7.00
N VAL A 27 -14.65 -6.57 -7.16
CA VAL A 27 -15.87 -6.41 -7.93
C VAL A 27 -17.04 -6.43 -6.96
N ILE A 28 -17.75 -5.33 -6.85
CA ILE A 28 -18.83 -5.14 -5.88
C ILE A 28 -20.10 -4.80 -6.62
N CYS A 29 -21.18 -5.54 -6.35
CA CYS A 29 -22.53 -5.25 -6.81
C CYS A 29 -23.31 -4.53 -5.71
N LYS A 30 -24.30 -3.73 -6.12
CA LYS A 30 -25.19 -3.03 -5.20
C LYS A 30 -25.97 -3.99 -4.31
N ASP A 31 -26.35 -5.13 -4.88
CA ASP A 31 -27.08 -6.21 -4.20
C ASP A 31 -26.84 -7.55 -4.89
N GLU A 32 -27.34 -8.64 -4.30
CA GLU A 32 -27.23 -9.98 -4.85
C GLU A 32 -28.07 -10.15 -6.15
N ALA A 33 -29.18 -9.43 -6.31
CA ALA A 33 -29.97 -9.46 -7.54
C ALA A 33 -29.17 -8.92 -8.73
N THR A 34 -28.34 -7.91 -8.50
CA THR A 34 -27.39 -7.38 -9.48
C THR A 34 -26.30 -8.39 -9.79
N ALA A 35 -25.73 -9.06 -8.78
CA ALA A 35 -24.72 -10.10 -8.97
C ALA A 35 -25.25 -11.24 -9.86
N LEU A 36 -26.45 -11.72 -9.58
CA LEU A 36 -27.13 -12.72 -10.40
C LEU A 36 -27.35 -12.21 -11.83
N LYS A 37 -27.96 -11.04 -11.98
CA LYS A 37 -28.34 -10.47 -13.29
C LYS A 37 -27.14 -10.20 -14.20
N ARG A 38 -26.04 -9.69 -13.63
CA ARG A 38 -24.85 -9.21 -14.40
C ARG A 38 -23.79 -10.29 -14.59
N PHE A 39 -23.59 -11.12 -13.59
CA PHE A 39 -22.47 -12.06 -13.54
C PHE A 39 -22.91 -13.52 -13.44
N GLY A 40 -24.23 -13.78 -13.31
CA GLY A 40 -24.75 -15.13 -13.16
C GLY A 40 -24.41 -15.79 -11.82
N ILE A 41 -24.08 -14.98 -10.81
CA ILE A 41 -23.70 -15.45 -9.47
C ILE A 41 -24.95 -15.61 -8.63
N GLU A 42 -25.16 -16.81 -8.11
CA GLU A 42 -26.32 -17.16 -7.30
C GLU A 42 -25.87 -17.66 -5.92
N ASN A 43 -26.37 -17.04 -4.85
CA ASN A 43 -26.10 -17.42 -3.45
C ASN A 43 -24.64 -17.32 -2.99
N GLU A 44 -23.79 -16.60 -3.71
CA GLU A 44 -22.37 -16.39 -3.37
C GLU A 44 -22.07 -14.96 -2.89
N GLY A 45 -23.13 -14.18 -2.56
CA GLY A 45 -23.02 -12.80 -2.09
C GLY A 45 -23.00 -11.76 -3.21
N MET A 46 -22.63 -10.53 -2.89
CA MET A 46 -22.73 -9.37 -3.79
C MET A 46 -21.39 -8.90 -4.36
N GLY A 47 -20.32 -9.69 -4.22
CA GLY A 47 -19.04 -9.30 -4.76
C GLY A 47 -17.92 -10.27 -4.43
N VAL A 48 -16.71 -9.92 -4.87
CA VAL A 48 -15.52 -10.75 -4.72
C VAL A 48 -14.26 -9.88 -4.60
N CYS A 49 -13.28 -10.37 -3.86
CA CYS A 49 -11.97 -9.76 -3.72
C CYS A 49 -10.89 -10.69 -4.31
N TYR A 50 -10.29 -10.28 -5.42
CA TYR A 50 -9.22 -11.02 -6.08
C TYR A 50 -7.85 -10.45 -5.77
N THR A 51 -6.85 -11.32 -5.67
CA THR A 51 -5.45 -10.92 -5.71
C THR A 51 -5.06 -10.45 -7.12
N ARG A 52 -3.89 -9.82 -7.27
CA ARG A 52 -3.32 -9.39 -8.57
C ARG A 52 -3.32 -10.52 -9.62
N THR A 53 -3.21 -11.77 -9.20
CA THR A 53 -3.14 -12.94 -10.10
C THR A 53 -4.50 -13.62 -10.34
N GLY A 54 -5.60 -13.00 -9.90
CA GLY A 54 -6.96 -13.51 -10.10
C GLY A 54 -7.35 -14.67 -9.18
N ARG A 55 -6.64 -14.87 -8.07
CA ARG A 55 -7.04 -15.83 -7.02
C ARG A 55 -7.86 -15.10 -5.96
N ASN A 56 -8.75 -15.81 -5.27
CA ASN A 56 -9.45 -15.25 -4.13
C ASN A 56 -8.46 -14.68 -3.11
N PHE A 57 -8.75 -13.48 -2.64
CA PHE A 57 -7.89 -12.83 -1.65
C PHE A 57 -8.05 -13.50 -0.29
N PHE A 58 -9.27 -13.77 0.14
CA PHE A 58 -9.58 -14.44 1.39
C PHE A 58 -9.64 -15.95 1.19
N ASN A 59 -9.19 -16.71 2.20
CA ASN A 59 -9.31 -18.16 2.23
C ASN A 59 -10.60 -18.61 2.95
N ASP A 60 -11.26 -17.68 3.63
CA ASP A 60 -12.49 -17.86 4.40
C ASP A 60 -13.59 -17.05 3.73
N SER A 61 -14.66 -17.73 3.30
CA SER A 61 -15.78 -17.12 2.60
C SER A 61 -16.62 -16.20 3.48
N GLU A 62 -16.71 -16.48 4.79
CA GLU A 62 -17.46 -15.63 5.71
C GLU A 62 -16.75 -14.30 5.95
N ILE A 63 -15.41 -14.34 6.05
CA ILE A 63 -14.60 -13.11 6.15
C ILE A 63 -14.71 -12.31 4.85
N GLU A 64 -14.64 -12.97 3.68
CA GLU A 64 -14.78 -12.28 2.40
C GLU A 64 -16.15 -11.64 2.28
N LYS A 65 -17.22 -12.37 2.59
CA LYS A 65 -18.60 -11.87 2.55
C LYS A 65 -18.77 -10.64 3.43
N ALA A 66 -18.34 -10.72 4.69
CA ALA A 66 -18.45 -9.60 5.62
C ALA A 66 -17.61 -8.39 5.19
N PHE A 67 -16.42 -8.63 4.57
CA PHE A 67 -15.60 -7.57 3.99
C PHE A 67 -16.29 -6.89 2.82
N ILE A 68 -16.85 -7.66 1.87
CA ILE A 68 -17.59 -7.16 0.72
C ILE A 68 -18.85 -6.38 1.14
N GLU A 69 -19.60 -6.88 2.11
CA GLU A 69 -20.76 -6.19 2.67
C GLU A 69 -20.40 -4.84 3.25
N ARG A 70 -19.27 -4.75 3.96
CA ARG A 70 -18.77 -3.50 4.53
C ARG A 70 -18.33 -2.50 3.46
N VAL A 71 -17.68 -2.97 2.40
CA VAL A 71 -17.33 -2.14 1.23
C VAL A 71 -18.59 -1.62 0.55
N ASN A 72 -19.59 -2.47 0.33
CA ASN A 72 -20.87 -2.09 -0.25
C ASN A 72 -21.59 -1.03 0.60
N GLN A 73 -21.65 -1.20 1.92
CA GLN A 73 -22.21 -0.21 2.84
C GLN A 73 -21.51 1.16 2.73
N CYS A 74 -20.20 1.16 2.57
CA CYS A 74 -19.43 2.38 2.36
C CYS A 74 -19.81 3.08 1.05
N LEU A 75 -19.88 2.33 -0.06
CA LEU A 75 -20.30 2.83 -1.37
C LEU A 75 -21.74 3.38 -1.33
N THR A 76 -22.64 2.69 -0.65
CA THR A 76 -24.04 3.13 -0.48
C THR A 76 -24.13 4.42 0.34
N LYS A 77 -23.41 4.48 1.46
CA LYS A 77 -23.39 5.65 2.35
C LYS A 77 -22.84 6.92 1.68
N THR A 78 -21.93 6.74 0.72
CA THR A 78 -21.35 7.86 -0.05
C THR A 78 -22.11 8.17 -1.33
N ASN A 79 -23.29 7.59 -1.51
CA ASN A 79 -24.14 7.78 -2.69
C ASN A 79 -23.45 7.44 -4.02
N PHE A 80 -22.52 6.48 -3.97
CA PHE A 80 -21.71 6.07 -5.13
C PHE A 80 -22.59 5.57 -6.28
N TRP A 81 -23.59 4.73 -5.98
CA TRP A 81 -24.45 4.10 -6.96
C TRP A 81 -25.20 5.09 -7.83
N ASP A 82 -25.79 6.12 -7.21
CA ASP A 82 -26.52 7.18 -7.92
C ASP A 82 -25.54 8.13 -8.64
N LYS A 83 -24.44 8.50 -7.99
CA LYS A 83 -23.43 9.39 -8.58
C LYS A 83 -22.88 8.86 -9.89
N PHE A 84 -22.61 7.56 -9.96
CA PHE A 84 -22.08 6.91 -11.16
C PHE A 84 -23.16 6.26 -12.03
N ASN A 85 -24.44 6.34 -11.64
CA ASN A 85 -25.56 5.68 -12.30
C ASN A 85 -25.24 4.21 -12.61
N THR A 86 -24.83 3.46 -11.58
CA THR A 86 -24.31 2.10 -11.71
C THR A 86 -24.83 1.20 -10.59
N ASP A 87 -24.94 -0.09 -10.87
CA ASP A 87 -25.30 -1.11 -9.88
C ASP A 87 -24.11 -2.02 -9.53
N TRP A 88 -22.92 -1.80 -10.13
CA TRP A 88 -21.71 -2.51 -9.79
C TRP A 88 -20.46 -1.67 -10.08
N VAL A 89 -19.35 -2.02 -9.43
CA VAL A 89 -18.06 -1.36 -9.60
C VAL A 89 -16.91 -2.35 -9.54
N CYS A 90 -15.87 -2.09 -10.33
CA CYS A 90 -14.57 -2.74 -10.21
C CYS A 90 -13.55 -1.72 -9.68
N LEU A 91 -12.95 -2.00 -8.52
CA LEU A 91 -11.96 -1.16 -7.87
C LEU A 91 -10.59 -1.83 -7.88
N ASP A 92 -9.53 -1.07 -8.16
CA ASP A 92 -8.15 -1.46 -7.94
C ASP A 92 -7.66 -0.84 -6.62
N THR A 93 -7.16 -1.67 -5.74
CA THR A 93 -6.92 -1.28 -4.35
C THR A 93 -5.65 -1.92 -3.80
N GLU A 94 -5.11 -1.34 -2.74
CA GLU A 94 -4.13 -2.00 -1.86
C GLU A 94 -4.82 -2.38 -0.55
N LEU A 95 -4.76 -3.66 -0.19
CA LEU A 95 -5.33 -4.18 1.06
C LEU A 95 -4.20 -4.48 2.05
N MET A 96 -4.24 -3.82 3.19
CA MET A 96 -3.26 -3.93 4.27
C MET A 96 -3.87 -4.66 5.49
N PRO A 97 -3.04 -5.30 6.31
CA PRO A 97 -1.58 -5.24 6.33
C PRO A 97 -0.92 -6.16 5.29
N TRP A 98 0.34 -5.88 4.95
CA TRP A 98 1.14 -6.75 4.11
C TRP A 98 1.28 -8.17 4.69
N SER A 99 1.36 -8.28 6.02
CA SER A 99 1.40 -9.55 6.74
C SER A 99 0.17 -10.45 6.49
N ALA A 100 -0.97 -9.91 6.06
CA ALA A 100 -2.15 -10.73 5.81
C ALA A 100 -1.97 -11.76 4.68
N LYS A 101 -1.12 -11.47 3.69
CA LYS A 101 -0.83 -12.38 2.55
C LYS A 101 0.64 -12.79 2.45
N ALA A 102 1.57 -11.96 2.87
CA ALA A 102 3.00 -12.16 2.71
C ALA A 102 3.67 -12.85 3.91
N GLN A 103 2.94 -13.58 4.74
CA GLN A 103 3.46 -14.17 5.99
C GLN A 103 4.70 -15.05 5.76
N ALA A 104 4.68 -15.93 4.76
CA ALA A 104 5.82 -16.78 4.45
C ALA A 104 7.04 -15.94 4.04
N LEU A 105 6.85 -14.97 3.15
CA LEU A 105 7.92 -14.08 2.69
C LEU A 105 8.51 -13.27 3.85
N LEU A 106 7.65 -12.71 4.70
CA LEU A 106 8.06 -11.93 5.87
C LEU A 106 8.85 -12.79 6.87
N LYS A 107 8.35 -13.98 7.18
CA LYS A 107 8.98 -14.90 8.12
C LYS A 107 10.29 -15.48 7.59
N ASP A 108 10.27 -15.99 6.35
CA ASP A 108 11.38 -16.75 5.79
C ASP A 108 12.50 -15.87 5.25
N GLN A 109 12.19 -14.63 4.85
CA GLN A 109 13.18 -13.72 4.28
C GLN A 109 13.42 -12.50 5.17
N TYR A 110 12.41 -11.64 5.38
CA TYR A 110 12.61 -10.35 6.05
C TYR A 110 12.99 -10.49 7.53
N ALA A 111 12.22 -11.26 8.29
CA ALA A 111 12.50 -11.49 9.71
C ALA A 111 13.79 -12.26 9.92
N SER A 112 14.05 -13.29 9.09
CA SER A 112 15.25 -14.10 9.16
C SER A 112 16.51 -13.28 8.87
N VAL A 113 16.51 -12.42 7.84
CA VAL A 113 17.61 -11.49 7.55
C VAL A 113 17.80 -10.49 8.69
N GLY A 114 16.72 -9.90 9.20
CA GLY A 114 16.76 -8.97 10.33
C GLY A 114 17.39 -9.60 11.57
N SER A 115 16.94 -10.81 11.94
CA SER A 115 17.46 -11.55 13.09
C SER A 115 18.93 -11.94 12.91
N ALA A 116 19.30 -12.51 11.76
CA ALA A 116 20.67 -12.96 11.50
C ALA A 116 21.66 -11.76 11.51
N ALA A 117 21.31 -10.67 10.83
CA ALA A 117 22.14 -9.48 10.78
C ALA A 117 22.20 -8.78 12.15
N GLY A 118 21.07 -8.68 12.87
CA GLY A 118 21.02 -8.10 14.22
C GLY A 118 21.84 -8.86 15.25
N GLY A 119 21.98 -10.19 15.10
CA GLY A 119 22.85 -11.00 15.94
C GLY A 119 24.33 -10.91 15.55
N ALA A 120 24.64 -10.91 14.25
CA ALA A 120 26.02 -10.98 13.77
C ALA A 120 26.76 -9.63 13.74
N LEU A 121 26.09 -8.56 13.31
CA LEU A 121 26.75 -7.25 13.10
C LEU A 121 27.32 -6.62 14.39
N PRO A 122 26.64 -6.65 15.54
CA PRO A 122 27.22 -6.14 16.79
C PRO A 122 28.47 -6.88 17.21
N VAL A 123 28.51 -8.21 17.01
CA VAL A 123 29.70 -9.04 17.36
C VAL A 123 30.89 -8.67 16.48
N VAL A 124 30.66 -8.48 15.17
CA VAL A 124 31.71 -8.04 14.23
C VAL A 124 32.22 -6.64 14.60
N GLU A 125 31.32 -5.70 14.92
CA GLU A 125 31.66 -4.35 15.34
C GLU A 125 32.52 -4.37 16.60
N GLN A 126 32.15 -5.16 17.60
CA GLN A 126 32.91 -5.33 18.83
C GLN A 126 34.30 -5.93 18.58
N ALA A 127 34.40 -6.94 17.74
CA ALA A 127 35.69 -7.55 17.40
C ALA A 127 36.63 -6.58 16.69
N LEU A 128 36.12 -5.76 15.77
CA LEU A 128 36.86 -4.73 15.07
C LEU A 128 37.33 -3.60 16.02
N GLN A 129 36.46 -3.21 16.96
CA GLN A 129 36.83 -2.25 18.01
C GLN A 129 37.96 -2.78 18.92
N MET A 130 37.88 -4.06 19.28
CA MET A 130 38.96 -4.71 20.04
C MET A 130 40.28 -4.76 19.25
N ALA A 131 40.26 -4.98 17.95
CA ALA A 131 41.43 -4.95 17.08
C ALA A 131 42.06 -3.55 17.05
N LEU A 132 41.25 -2.49 16.91
CA LEU A 132 41.71 -1.10 16.99
C LEU A 132 42.37 -0.79 18.35
N ASN A 133 41.80 -1.21 19.45
CA ASN A 133 42.30 -1.02 20.80
C ASN A 133 43.65 -1.72 20.99
N ARG A 134 43.94 -2.78 20.21
CA ARG A 134 45.24 -3.46 20.16
C ARG A 134 46.24 -2.84 19.17
N GLY A 135 45.91 -1.71 18.56
CA GLY A 135 46.78 -0.96 17.66
C GLY A 135 46.69 -1.36 16.18
N ILE A 136 45.75 -2.21 15.79
CA ILE A 136 45.56 -2.64 14.37
C ILE A 136 44.75 -1.53 13.66
N LYS A 137 45.44 -0.52 13.14
CA LYS A 137 44.82 0.67 12.52
C LYS A 137 44.04 0.36 11.26
N ASP A 138 44.41 -0.69 10.51
CA ASP A 138 43.76 -1.11 9.28
C ASP A 138 42.34 -1.66 9.53
N ALA A 139 41.95 -1.88 10.79
CA ALA A 139 40.57 -2.25 11.15
C ALA A 139 39.54 -1.10 11.06
N LEU A 140 40.01 0.16 11.05
CA LEU A 140 39.14 1.34 11.12
C LEU A 140 38.12 1.42 9.96
N PRO A 141 38.50 1.29 8.67
CA PRO A 141 37.54 1.37 7.58
C PRO A 141 36.47 0.25 7.65
N SER A 142 36.87 -0.92 8.14
CA SER A 142 35.95 -2.04 8.36
C SER A 142 34.97 -1.75 9.50
N LEU A 143 35.44 -1.19 10.60
CA LEU A 143 34.62 -0.80 11.73
C LEU A 143 33.55 0.21 11.31
N GLU A 144 33.91 1.28 10.61
CA GLU A 144 32.99 2.30 10.12
C GLU A 144 31.91 1.69 9.20
N LYS A 145 32.33 0.81 8.29
CA LYS A 145 31.43 0.08 7.38
C LYS A 145 30.44 -0.78 8.16
N PHE A 146 30.89 -1.57 9.14
CA PHE A 146 30.01 -2.47 9.88
C PHE A 146 29.14 -1.72 10.90
N ALA A 147 29.61 -0.65 11.52
CA ALA A 147 28.82 0.25 12.36
C ALA A 147 27.67 0.90 11.56
N THR A 148 27.95 1.32 10.32
CA THR A 148 26.92 1.84 9.42
C THR A 148 25.87 0.78 9.07
N LYS A 149 26.30 -0.45 8.78
CA LYS A 149 25.39 -1.58 8.50
C LYS A 149 24.54 -1.93 9.72
N ASN A 150 25.12 -1.94 10.92
CA ASN A 150 24.43 -2.23 12.17
C ASN A 150 23.28 -1.23 12.42
N LYS A 151 23.55 0.06 12.24
CA LYS A 151 22.50 1.10 12.31
C LYS A 151 21.42 0.94 11.23
N ALA A 152 21.79 0.44 10.04
CA ALA A 152 20.84 0.23 8.95
C ALA A 152 19.91 -0.94 9.20
N ILE A 153 20.34 -1.98 9.94
CA ILE A 153 19.47 -3.15 10.21
C ILE A 153 18.29 -2.81 11.10
N ASP A 154 18.47 -1.94 12.09
CA ASP A 154 17.38 -1.47 12.93
C ASP A 154 16.33 -0.71 12.12
N LYS A 155 16.80 0.12 11.19
CA LYS A 155 15.89 0.84 10.26
C LYS A 155 15.16 -0.12 9.33
N TYR A 156 15.86 -1.13 8.82
CA TYR A 156 15.27 -2.17 7.97
C TYR A 156 14.16 -2.94 8.72
N VAL A 157 14.41 -3.37 9.96
CA VAL A 157 13.41 -4.07 10.77
C VAL A 157 12.19 -3.19 11.03
N LYS A 158 12.41 -1.93 11.43
CA LYS A 158 11.32 -0.98 11.66
C LYS A 158 10.52 -0.70 10.40
N ALA A 159 11.18 -0.58 9.24
CA ALA A 159 10.52 -0.26 7.97
C ALA A 159 9.48 -1.33 7.60
N TYR A 160 9.83 -2.62 7.58
CA TYR A 160 8.83 -3.64 7.23
C TYR A 160 7.79 -3.87 8.34
N GLN A 161 8.12 -3.62 9.61
CA GLN A 161 7.17 -3.75 10.72
C GLN A 161 6.01 -2.74 10.63
N ASN A 162 6.22 -1.56 10.05
CA ASN A 162 5.18 -0.56 9.86
C ASN A 162 3.98 -1.10 9.05
N TYR A 163 4.19 -2.13 8.25
CA TYR A 163 3.18 -2.73 7.37
C TYR A 163 2.73 -4.13 7.82
N CYS A 164 3.11 -4.51 9.05
CA CYS A 164 2.85 -5.82 9.62
C CYS A 164 2.16 -5.67 10.98
N TRP A 165 0.88 -6.05 11.04
CA TRP A 165 0.14 -6.15 12.28
C TRP A 165 -0.77 -7.37 12.27
N THR A 166 -1.25 -7.78 13.44
CA THR A 166 -2.16 -8.91 13.60
C THR A 166 -3.54 -8.55 13.06
N VAL A 167 -4.14 -9.48 12.34
CA VAL A 167 -5.52 -9.38 11.85
C VAL A 167 -6.34 -10.42 12.60
N GLU A 168 -7.22 -9.97 13.47
CA GLU A 168 -8.15 -10.79 14.24
C GLU A 168 -9.60 -10.61 13.75
N SER A 169 -9.86 -9.49 13.10
CA SER A 169 -11.18 -9.12 12.59
C SER A 169 -11.08 -8.28 11.31
N ILE A 170 -12.23 -8.01 10.69
CA ILE A 170 -12.32 -7.11 9.53
C ILE A 170 -11.88 -5.68 9.87
N ASP A 171 -12.03 -5.27 11.13
CA ASP A 171 -11.63 -3.93 11.58
C ASP A 171 -10.12 -3.69 11.53
N ASP A 172 -9.33 -4.76 11.46
CA ASP A 172 -7.87 -4.69 11.42
C ASP A 172 -7.33 -4.50 10.00
N TYR A 173 -8.18 -4.66 8.98
CA TYR A 173 -7.80 -4.34 7.61
C TYR A 173 -7.86 -2.84 7.32
N LYS A 174 -7.00 -2.41 6.38
CA LYS A 174 -7.06 -1.08 5.74
C LYS A 174 -7.09 -1.25 4.24
N LEU A 175 -8.03 -0.59 3.59
CA LEU A 175 -8.23 -0.62 2.14
C LEU A 175 -7.93 0.75 1.56
N ALA A 176 -6.92 0.83 0.70
CA ALA A 176 -6.57 2.04 -0.05
C ALA A 176 -6.89 1.85 -1.52
N PRO A 177 -8.06 2.26 -2.01
CA PRO A 177 -8.35 2.27 -3.43
C PRO A 177 -7.52 3.33 -4.14
N PHE A 178 -7.13 3.06 -5.40
CA PHE A 178 -6.40 4.01 -6.24
C PHE A 178 -6.95 4.12 -7.66
N HIS A 179 -7.77 3.15 -8.14
CA HIS A 179 -8.50 3.31 -9.39
C HIS A 179 -9.93 2.77 -9.29
N ILE A 180 -10.87 3.50 -9.89
CA ILE A 180 -12.17 2.99 -10.30
C ILE A 180 -11.97 2.48 -11.73
N LEU A 181 -11.88 1.15 -11.89
CA LEU A 181 -11.56 0.55 -13.20
C LEU A 181 -12.76 0.54 -14.13
N ALA A 182 -13.91 0.14 -13.62
CA ALA A 182 -15.12 0.03 -14.41
C ALA A 182 -16.39 0.16 -13.56
N THR A 183 -17.45 0.61 -14.21
CA THR A 183 -18.84 0.65 -13.72
C THR A 183 -19.75 0.14 -14.82
N GLU A 184 -21.08 0.16 -14.61
CA GLU A 184 -22.06 -0.31 -15.61
C GLU A 184 -21.86 0.36 -16.97
N GLY A 185 -21.53 -0.44 -17.98
CA GLY A 185 -21.37 0.02 -19.36
C GLY A 185 -20.17 0.95 -19.61
N GLN A 186 -19.30 1.18 -18.63
CA GLN A 186 -18.19 2.11 -18.76
C GLN A 186 -16.88 1.60 -18.13
N VAL A 187 -15.78 1.79 -18.84
CA VAL A 187 -14.42 1.56 -18.38
C VAL A 187 -13.75 2.93 -18.19
N HIS A 188 -13.04 3.13 -17.08
CA HIS A 188 -12.51 4.44 -16.70
C HIS A 188 -10.98 4.58 -16.90
N VAL A 189 -10.39 3.75 -17.74
CA VAL A 189 -8.93 3.77 -18.03
C VAL A 189 -8.46 5.03 -18.76
N ASP A 190 -9.38 5.78 -19.36
CA ASP A 190 -9.15 7.04 -20.04
C ASP A 190 -9.15 8.26 -19.11
N LYS A 191 -9.56 8.07 -17.85
CA LYS A 191 -9.61 9.14 -16.86
C LYS A 191 -8.22 9.44 -16.31
N THR A 192 -8.01 10.69 -15.92
CA THR A 192 -6.76 11.10 -15.26
C THR A 192 -6.64 10.45 -13.87
N HIS A 193 -5.42 10.26 -13.40
CA HIS A 193 -5.21 9.75 -12.05
C HIS A 193 -5.85 10.65 -10.97
N GLU A 194 -5.80 11.96 -11.14
CA GLU A 194 -6.47 12.93 -10.27
C GLU A 194 -7.99 12.69 -10.19
N TRP A 195 -8.63 12.37 -11.32
CA TRP A 195 -10.05 12.04 -11.32
C TRP A 195 -10.35 10.82 -10.44
N HIS A 196 -9.51 9.76 -10.55
CA HIS A 196 -9.64 8.59 -9.71
C HIS A 196 -9.49 8.96 -8.23
N MET A 197 -8.42 9.65 -7.87
CA MET A 197 -8.10 10.00 -6.48
C MET A 197 -9.16 10.90 -5.85
N THR A 198 -9.71 11.85 -6.61
CA THR A 198 -10.78 12.75 -6.14
C THR A 198 -12.05 11.97 -5.80
N ASN A 199 -12.50 11.07 -6.69
CA ASN A 199 -13.70 10.26 -6.45
C ASN A 199 -13.48 9.24 -5.33
N ILE A 200 -12.31 8.63 -5.25
CA ILE A 200 -11.92 7.69 -4.20
C ILE A 200 -11.90 8.36 -2.82
N LYS A 201 -11.41 9.59 -2.74
CA LYS A 201 -11.39 10.35 -1.49
C LYS A 201 -12.80 10.53 -0.92
N GLU A 202 -13.80 10.73 -1.76
CA GLU A 202 -15.21 10.80 -1.33
C GLU A 202 -15.69 9.44 -0.82
N ILE A 203 -15.40 8.35 -1.54
CA ILE A 203 -15.73 6.99 -1.10
C ILE A 203 -15.16 6.71 0.28
N CYS A 204 -13.89 7.04 0.50
CA CYS A 204 -13.20 6.77 1.76
C CYS A 204 -13.82 7.45 2.99
N GLN A 205 -14.62 8.51 2.79
CA GLN A 205 -15.34 9.19 3.87
C GLN A 205 -16.49 8.37 4.46
N GLY A 206 -16.99 7.37 3.73
CA GLY A 206 -18.08 6.51 4.19
C GLY A 206 -17.71 5.59 5.35
N ASP A 207 -16.48 5.12 5.40
CA ASP A 207 -15.93 4.29 6.48
C ASP A 207 -14.43 4.51 6.64
N THR A 208 -14.05 5.47 7.47
CA THR A 208 -12.64 5.83 7.73
C THR A 208 -11.87 4.80 8.57
N LYS A 209 -12.57 3.78 9.12
CA LYS A 209 -11.90 2.67 9.80
C LYS A 209 -11.31 1.69 8.80
N LEU A 210 -12.07 1.31 7.78
CA LEU A 210 -11.62 0.39 6.73
C LEU A 210 -10.88 1.14 5.62
N PHE A 211 -11.48 2.20 5.09
CA PHE A 211 -10.94 2.91 3.94
C PHE A 211 -9.89 3.96 4.33
N MET A 212 -8.86 4.05 3.51
CA MET A 212 -7.80 5.03 3.62
C MET A 212 -7.62 5.75 2.27
N ALA A 213 -7.88 7.06 2.28
CA ALA A 213 -7.60 7.89 1.11
C ALA A 213 -6.09 8.14 1.02
N THR A 214 -5.49 7.71 -0.08
CA THR A 214 -4.05 7.88 -0.31
C THR A 214 -3.69 9.36 -0.45
N PRO A 215 -2.77 9.90 0.36
CA PRO A 215 -2.25 11.24 0.16
C PRO A 215 -1.50 11.32 -1.18
N TYR A 216 -1.74 12.39 -1.93
CA TYR A 216 -1.04 12.63 -3.19
C TYR A 216 -0.77 14.12 -3.42
N LYS A 217 0.17 14.40 -4.31
CA LYS A 217 0.52 15.76 -4.73
C LYS A 217 0.72 15.79 -6.24
N ILE A 218 0.08 16.73 -6.91
CA ILE A 218 0.34 17.04 -8.31
C ILE A 218 1.53 17.99 -8.36
N VAL A 219 2.51 17.67 -9.22
CA VAL A 219 3.78 18.39 -9.28
C VAL A 219 4.01 18.87 -10.70
N ASP A 220 4.01 20.20 -10.90
CA ASP A 220 4.49 20.82 -12.12
C ASP A 220 6.02 20.79 -12.13
N LEU A 221 6.60 20.01 -13.07
CA LEU A 221 8.05 19.85 -13.19
C LEU A 221 8.74 21.05 -13.85
N LYS A 222 7.99 22.01 -14.42
CA LYS A 222 8.51 23.26 -14.95
C LYS A 222 8.66 24.32 -13.86
N ASP A 223 7.80 24.26 -12.83
CA ASP A 223 7.83 25.16 -11.69
C ASP A 223 8.75 24.65 -10.58
N GLN A 224 9.80 25.42 -10.26
CA GLN A 224 10.76 25.06 -9.23
C GLN A 224 10.12 25.04 -7.84
N SER A 225 9.16 25.92 -7.55
CA SER A 225 8.46 25.94 -6.25
C SER A 225 7.64 24.68 -6.05
N SER A 226 6.87 24.25 -7.07
CA SER A 226 6.11 22.99 -7.05
C SER A 226 7.03 21.77 -6.83
N PHE A 227 8.18 21.79 -7.48
CA PHE A 227 9.19 20.73 -7.31
C PHE A 227 9.73 20.67 -5.88
N ASP A 228 10.14 21.81 -5.31
CA ASP A 228 10.72 21.90 -3.97
C ASP A 228 9.70 21.54 -2.89
N GLU A 229 8.45 21.97 -3.05
CA GLU A 229 7.35 21.57 -2.19
C GLU A 229 7.08 20.06 -2.23
N ALA A 230 7.18 19.42 -3.40
CA ALA A 230 7.02 17.99 -3.53
C ALA A 230 8.14 17.22 -2.82
N VAL A 231 9.38 17.72 -2.91
CA VAL A 231 10.52 17.15 -2.16
C VAL A 231 10.30 17.28 -0.66
N GLN A 232 9.84 18.46 -0.19
CA GLN A 232 9.57 18.65 1.24
C GLN A 232 8.43 17.74 1.72
N TRP A 233 7.34 17.64 0.96
CA TRP A 233 6.23 16.73 1.27
C TRP A 233 6.70 15.28 1.39
N TRP A 234 7.56 14.81 0.47
CA TRP A 234 8.14 13.46 0.55
C TRP A 234 9.03 13.27 1.78
N LEU A 235 9.87 14.26 2.12
CA LEU A 235 10.70 14.23 3.32
C LEU A 235 9.85 14.15 4.59
N ASP A 236 8.78 14.93 4.67
CA ASP A 236 7.86 14.94 5.80
C ASP A 236 7.13 13.61 5.94
N LEU A 237 6.67 13.03 4.82
CA LEU A 237 6.01 11.74 4.77
C LEU A 237 6.95 10.63 5.26
N THR A 238 8.15 10.55 4.69
CA THR A 238 9.12 9.49 5.03
C THR A 238 9.69 9.63 6.43
N SER A 239 9.75 10.84 6.99
CA SER A 239 10.16 11.05 8.38
C SER A 239 9.16 10.44 9.37
N LYS A 240 7.90 10.27 8.98
CA LYS A 240 6.81 9.66 9.75
C LYS A 240 6.64 8.16 9.46
N GLY A 241 7.48 7.59 8.63
CA GLY A 241 7.44 6.17 8.25
C GLY A 241 6.60 5.85 7.02
N GLY A 242 6.12 6.85 6.26
CA GLY A 242 5.50 6.67 4.95
C GLY A 242 6.53 6.38 3.84
N GLU A 243 6.06 5.90 2.69
CA GLU A 243 6.86 5.64 1.48
C GLU A 243 6.44 6.49 0.27
#